data_5c224dcad244bf248552015a92401c7d
#
_entry.id   5c224dcad244bf248552015a92401c7d
#
_cell.length_a   1.000
_cell.length_b   1.000
_cell.length_c   1.000
_cell.angle_alpha   90.00
_cell.angle_beta   90.00
_cell.angle_gamma   90.00
#
_symmetry.space_group_name_H-M   'P 1'
#
loop_
_entity.id
_entity.type
_entity.pdbx_description
1 polymer ?
#
loop_
_entity_poly.entity_id
_entity_poly.type
_entity_poly.pdbx_seq_one_letter_code
_entity_poly.pdbx_strand_id
1 'polypeptide(L)' 'MSKKRLSNQVKTWRFLAQEMTQSELGEKVGVTRQTIAAIEAGKYSPSLECAFRIAEVLGRPLEDVFQWEA' A
#
# COMPACT_ATOMS: atom_id res chain seq x y z
N MET A 1 24.11 -14.31 1.35
CA MET A 1 23.19 -13.61 2.24
C MET A 1 21.94 -13.23 1.48
N SER A 2 20.79 -13.67 1.93
CA SER A 2 19.55 -13.35 1.25
C SER A 2 19.16 -11.90 1.57
N LYS A 3 18.64 -11.23 0.55
CA LYS A 3 18.14 -9.87 0.71
C LYS A 3 16.63 -9.94 0.67
N LYS A 4 16.01 -9.51 1.74
CA LYS A 4 14.56 -9.41 1.78
C LYS A 4 14.15 -7.99 1.44
N ARG A 5 12.99 -7.84 0.87
CA ARG A 5 12.46 -6.54 0.55
C ARG A 5 10.95 -6.54 0.74
N LEU A 6 10.44 -5.34 0.91
CA LEU A 6 9.01 -5.14 1.03
C LEU A 6 8.37 -5.17 -0.35
N SER A 7 7.34 -5.96 -0.48
CA SER A 7 6.48 -5.92 -1.66
C SER A 7 5.06 -5.64 -1.21
N ASN A 8 4.19 -5.31 -2.15
CA ASN A 8 2.82 -5.00 -1.77
C ASN A 8 1.83 -5.35 -2.86
N GLN A 9 0.57 -5.47 -2.44
CA GLN A 9 -0.57 -5.72 -3.29
C GLN A 9 -1.55 -4.56 -3.23
N VAL A 10 -1.07 -3.35 -2.95
CA VAL A 10 -1.92 -2.18 -2.80
C VAL A 10 -2.77 -1.94 -4.05
N LYS A 11 -2.16 -2.03 -5.21
CA LYS A 11 -2.87 -1.81 -6.47
C LYS A 11 -4.01 -2.83 -6.65
N THR A 12 -3.73 -4.10 -6.37
CA THR A 12 -4.72 -5.16 -6.50
C THR A 12 -5.91 -4.94 -5.57
N TRP A 13 -5.64 -4.69 -4.28
CA TRP A 13 -6.72 -4.48 -3.33
C TRP A 13 -7.47 -3.19 -3.57
N ARG A 14 -6.77 -2.16 -4.05
CA ARG A 14 -7.39 -0.89 -4.42
C ARG A 14 -8.38 -1.10 -5.57
N PHE A 15 -7.96 -1.85 -6.58
CA PHE A 15 -8.82 -2.15 -7.72
C PHE A 15 -10.04 -2.96 -7.28
N LEU A 16 -9.84 -3.96 -6.40
CA LEU A 16 -10.93 -4.79 -5.91
C LEU A 16 -11.86 -4.04 -4.95
N ALA A 17 -11.43 -2.89 -4.44
CA ALA A 17 -12.25 -2.03 -3.59
C ALA A 17 -13.00 -1.01 -4.44
N GLN A 18 -13.83 -1.50 -5.35
CA GLN A 18 -14.66 -0.68 -6.23
C GLN A 18 -13.82 0.26 -7.10
N GLU A 19 -12.69 -0.26 -7.60
CA GLU A 19 -11.80 0.49 -8.50
C GLU A 19 -11.35 1.82 -7.90
N MET A 20 -11.01 1.80 -6.61
CA MET A 20 -10.52 2.99 -5.93
C MET A 20 -9.27 3.52 -6.61
N THR A 21 -9.22 4.84 -6.86
CA THR A 21 -8.07 5.45 -7.51
C THR A 21 -6.94 5.68 -6.50
N GLN A 22 -5.74 5.93 -7.02
CA GLN A 22 -4.61 6.29 -6.16
C GLN A 22 -4.90 7.58 -5.39
N SER A 23 -5.57 8.52 -6.05
CA SER A 23 -5.95 9.79 -5.40
C SER A 23 -6.93 9.55 -4.26
N GLU A 24 -7.92 8.70 -4.48
CA GLU A 24 -8.90 8.39 -3.44
C GLU A 24 -8.25 7.71 -2.25
N LEU A 25 -7.37 6.76 -2.51
CA LEU A 25 -6.67 6.08 -1.41
C LEU A 25 -5.80 7.07 -0.65
N GLY A 26 -5.05 7.91 -1.37
CA GLY A 26 -4.20 8.91 -0.75
C GLY A 26 -5.00 9.85 0.15
N GLU A 27 -6.14 10.31 -0.33
CA GLU A 27 -7.01 11.19 0.45
C GLU A 27 -7.50 10.52 1.74
N LYS A 28 -7.92 9.26 1.63
CA LYS A 28 -8.42 8.52 2.80
C LYS A 28 -7.33 8.21 3.81
N VAL A 29 -6.10 8.05 3.36
CA VAL A 29 -4.96 7.72 4.21
C VAL A 29 -4.28 8.99 4.75
N GLY A 30 -4.44 10.11 4.04
CA GLY A 30 -3.82 11.37 4.43
C GLY A 30 -2.46 11.60 3.79
N VAL A 31 -2.24 11.04 2.60
CA VAL A 31 -1.00 11.27 1.83
C VAL A 31 -1.37 11.63 0.40
N THR A 32 -0.37 12.03 -0.37
CA THR A 32 -0.61 12.45 -1.76
C THR A 32 -0.75 11.24 -2.69
N ARG A 33 -1.32 11.48 -3.87
CA ARG A 33 -1.39 10.46 -4.92
C ARG A 33 0.01 9.99 -5.30
N GLN A 34 0.97 10.91 -5.36
CA GLN A 34 2.35 10.56 -5.69
C GLN A 34 2.95 9.60 -4.67
N THR A 35 2.62 9.77 -3.40
CA THR A 35 3.09 8.87 -2.36
C THR A 35 2.53 7.47 -2.57
N ILE A 36 1.23 7.36 -2.86
CA ILE A 36 0.62 6.06 -3.14
C ILE A 36 1.27 5.42 -4.38
N ALA A 37 1.46 6.19 -5.44
CA ALA A 37 2.10 5.68 -6.66
C ALA A 37 3.51 5.16 -6.38
N ALA A 38 4.28 5.89 -5.57
CA ALA A 38 5.65 5.48 -5.23
C ALA A 38 5.65 4.21 -4.38
N ILE A 39 4.70 4.08 -3.47
CA ILE A 39 4.55 2.86 -2.66
C ILE A 39 4.23 1.67 -3.57
N GLU A 40 3.27 1.82 -4.46
CA GLU A 40 2.87 0.74 -5.36
C GLU A 40 4.01 0.31 -6.28
N ALA A 41 4.84 1.27 -6.68
CA ALA A 41 6.00 0.99 -7.54
C ALA A 41 7.19 0.42 -6.79
N GLY A 42 7.12 0.31 -5.47
CA GLY A 42 8.23 -0.19 -4.66
C GLY A 42 9.36 0.80 -4.50
N LYS A 43 9.12 2.07 -4.79
CA LYS A 43 10.14 3.11 -4.71
C LYS A 43 10.16 3.83 -3.37
N TYR A 44 9.16 3.61 -2.55
CA TYR A 44 9.03 4.27 -1.26
C TYR A 44 8.36 3.31 -0.28
N SER A 45 8.97 3.14 0.87
CA SER A 45 8.38 2.30 1.93
C SER A 45 7.55 3.18 2.85
N PRO A 46 6.28 2.86 3.05
CA PRO A 46 5.46 3.67 3.95
C PRO A 46 5.91 3.48 5.40
N SER A 47 5.62 4.48 6.23
CA SER A 47 5.77 4.30 7.66
C SER A 47 4.83 3.19 8.12
N LEU A 48 5.11 2.62 9.29
CA LEU A 48 4.25 1.57 9.82
C LEU A 48 2.81 2.08 10.00
N GLU A 49 2.66 3.30 10.48
CA GLU A 49 1.33 3.89 10.64
C GLU A 49 0.62 4.02 9.30
N CYS A 50 1.32 4.51 8.29
CA CYS A 50 0.75 4.66 6.96
C CYS A 50 0.34 3.30 6.40
N ALA A 51 1.17 2.28 6.59
CA ALA A 51 0.87 0.94 6.11
C ALA A 51 -0.40 0.39 6.77
N PHE A 52 -0.55 0.57 8.08
CA PHE A 52 -1.75 0.14 8.77
C PHE A 52 -2.98 0.89 8.28
N ARG A 53 -2.85 2.20 8.03
CA ARG A 53 -3.98 2.99 7.51
C ARG A 53 -4.40 2.53 6.12
N ILE A 54 -3.43 2.23 5.26
CA ILE A 54 -3.73 1.71 3.93
C ILE A 54 -4.50 0.40 4.03
N ALA A 55 -4.01 -0.53 4.86
CA ALA A 55 -4.67 -1.81 5.05
C ALA A 55 -6.09 -1.64 5.57
N GLU A 56 -6.28 -0.74 6.53
CA GLU A 56 -7.60 -0.47 7.10
C GLU A 56 -8.57 0.07 6.04
N VAL A 57 -8.12 1.03 5.24
CA VAL A 57 -8.95 1.61 4.18
C VAL A 57 -9.33 0.56 3.15
N LEU A 58 -8.40 -0.34 2.83
CA LEU A 58 -8.65 -1.40 1.86
C LEU A 58 -9.44 -2.57 2.46
N GLY A 59 -9.64 -2.58 3.79
CA GLY A 59 -10.40 -3.63 4.45
C GLY A 59 -9.70 -4.97 4.47
N ARG A 60 -8.37 -4.98 4.49
CA ARG A 60 -7.57 -6.21 4.47
C ARG A 60 -6.54 -6.19 5.59
N PRO A 61 -6.16 -7.37 6.11
CA PRO A 61 -5.07 -7.43 7.08
C PRO A 61 -3.78 -6.87 6.49
N LEU A 62 -2.92 -6.33 7.33
CA LEU A 62 -1.67 -5.75 6.89
C LEU A 62 -0.85 -6.72 6.03
N GLU A 63 -0.79 -7.98 6.44
CA GLU A 63 0.02 -8.98 5.75
C GLU A 63 -0.55 -9.39 4.38
N ASP A 64 -1.80 -9.08 4.11
CA ASP A 64 -2.37 -9.29 2.78
C ASP A 64 -1.95 -8.17 1.84
N VAL A 65 -1.70 -6.98 2.39
CA VAL A 65 -1.38 -5.79 1.60
C VAL A 65 0.13 -5.65 1.41
N PHE A 66 0.91 -5.94 2.44
CA PHE A 66 2.36 -5.81 2.40
C PHE A 66 3.01 -7.14 2.76
N GLN A 67 4.02 -7.55 1.98
CA GLN A 67 4.74 -8.79 2.20
C GLN A 67 6.23 -8.51 2.36
N TRP A 68 6.88 -9.36 3.14
CA TRP A 68 8.32 -9.30 3.35
C TRP A 68 8.95 -10.50 2.66
N GLU A 69 9.54 -10.26 1.50
CA GLU A 69 10.01 -11.33 0.62
C GLU A 69 11.52 -11.39 0.54
N ALA A 70 12.05 -12.60 0.54
CA ALA A 70 13.48 -12.83 0.35
C ALA A 70 13.83 -12.73 -1.13
#